data_d1fee8d7697fc41413e8ed7bedfa5024
#
_entry.id   d1fee8d7697fc41413e8ed7bedfa5024
#
_cell.length_a   1.000
_cell.length_b   1.000
_cell.length_c   1.000
_cell.angle_alpha   90.00
_cell.angle_beta   90.00
_cell.angle_gamma   90.00
#
_symmetry.space_group_name_H-M   'P 1'
#
loop_
_entity.id
_entity.type
_entity.pdbx_description
1 polymer ?
#
loop_
_entity_poly.entity_id
_entity_poly.type
_entity_poly.pdbx_seq_one_letter_code
_entity_poly.pdbx_strand_id
1 'polypeptide(L)'
;MARRVLTTAAMDVISIPTDEWRLAGRLALAALLGGILGLNREIALKPAGLRTHALVSLGAALVTVTGLALMVPPGNDISAPGRVIQGLIAGIGFIGSGVILHRRDNYTVEGLTTAATIWVIAAVGVAVGAGLWRSSIIVVVISLILLVVGGPIDRFIHRFSKRDDRNQSGEGR
;
A
#
# COMPACT_ATOMS: atom_id res chain seq x y z
N MET A 1 31.00 -21.48 -1.62
CA MET A 1 31.02 -20.76 -0.33
C MET A 1 30.18 -19.47 -0.35
N ALA A 2 30.26 -18.60 -1.35
CA ALA A 2 29.52 -17.35 -1.46
C ALA A 2 27.97 -17.50 -1.45
N ARG A 3 27.39 -18.54 -2.05
CA ARG A 3 25.95 -18.78 -2.05
C ARG A 3 25.37 -19.03 -0.65
N ARG A 4 26.10 -19.71 0.25
CA ARG A 4 25.63 -19.95 1.64
C ARG A 4 25.62 -18.66 2.47
N VAL A 5 26.59 -17.78 2.27
CA VAL A 5 26.68 -16.50 3.01
C VAL A 5 25.53 -15.56 2.62
N LEU A 6 25.20 -15.49 1.33
CA LEU A 6 24.06 -14.68 0.84
C LEU A 6 22.72 -15.21 1.33
N THR A 7 22.54 -16.55 1.45
CA THR A 7 21.31 -17.15 1.95
C THR A 7 21.14 -16.89 3.45
N THR A 8 22.22 -16.95 4.24
CA THR A 8 22.18 -16.68 5.69
C THR A 8 21.89 -15.20 5.94
N ALA A 9 22.55 -14.28 5.23
CA ALA A 9 22.29 -12.85 5.37
C ALA A 9 20.87 -12.44 4.95
N ALA A 10 20.28 -13.11 3.94
CA ALA A 10 18.90 -12.89 3.53
C ALA A 10 17.88 -13.46 4.55
N MET A 11 18.21 -14.57 5.22
CA MET A 11 17.36 -15.14 6.27
C MET A 11 17.36 -14.29 7.55
N ASP A 12 18.44 -13.59 7.85
CA ASP A 12 18.54 -12.69 8.99
C ASP A 12 17.66 -11.44 8.84
N VAL A 13 17.28 -11.08 7.61
CA VAL A 13 16.41 -9.93 7.31
C VAL A 13 14.93 -10.27 7.51
N ILE A 14 14.51 -11.50 7.15
CA ILE A 14 13.14 -11.97 7.35
C ILE A 14 13.10 -12.76 8.65
N SER A 15 12.84 -12.08 9.76
CA SER A 15 12.81 -12.71 11.09
C SER A 15 11.39 -12.79 11.63
N ILE A 16 11.05 -13.97 12.17
CA ILE A 16 9.85 -14.13 13.00
C ILE A 16 10.18 -13.46 14.35
N PRO A 17 9.37 -12.51 14.83
CA PRO A 17 9.62 -11.95 16.14
C PRO A 17 9.37 -13.03 17.21
N THR A 18 10.40 -13.39 17.93
CA THR A 18 10.33 -14.34 19.04
C THR A 18 9.85 -13.69 20.35
N ASP A 19 9.96 -12.36 20.42
CA ASP A 19 9.57 -11.56 21.57
C ASP A 19 8.28 -10.80 21.28
N GLU A 20 7.36 -10.80 22.23
CA GLU A 20 6.08 -10.08 22.13
C GLU A 20 6.27 -8.57 21.86
N TRP A 21 7.31 -7.97 22.43
CA TRP A 21 7.63 -6.55 22.23
C TRP A 21 8.07 -6.24 20.81
N ARG A 22 8.79 -7.15 20.16
CA ARG A 22 9.17 -6.99 18.75
C ARG A 22 7.97 -7.13 17.84
N LEU A 23 7.07 -8.05 18.16
CA LEU A 23 5.80 -8.20 17.44
C LEU A 23 4.97 -6.92 17.61
N ALA A 24 4.75 -6.48 18.82
CA ALA A 24 4.01 -5.25 19.11
C ALA A 24 4.62 -4.04 18.38
N GLY A 25 5.95 -3.91 18.38
CA GLY A 25 6.66 -2.85 17.67
C GLY A 25 6.43 -2.87 16.15
N ARG A 26 6.45 -4.06 15.51
CA ARG A 26 6.14 -4.19 14.07
C ARG A 26 4.69 -3.82 13.77
N LEU A 27 3.75 -4.32 14.55
CA LEU A 27 2.34 -4.02 14.37
C LEU A 27 2.04 -2.52 14.59
N ALA A 28 2.64 -1.92 15.61
CA ALA A 28 2.53 -0.48 15.87
C ALA A 28 3.13 0.35 14.71
N LEU A 29 4.30 -0.05 14.20
CA LEU A 29 4.93 0.61 13.07
C LEU A 29 4.08 0.50 11.79
N ALA A 30 3.50 -0.67 11.53
CA ALA A 30 2.60 -0.85 10.39
C ALA A 30 1.38 0.06 10.49
N ALA A 31 0.74 0.11 11.67
CA ALA A 31 -0.39 0.99 11.93
C ALA A 31 0.00 2.47 11.79
N LEU A 32 1.17 2.87 12.31
CA LEU A 32 1.69 4.24 12.21
C LEU A 32 1.93 4.65 10.75
N LEU A 33 2.64 3.84 9.97
CA LEU A 33 2.90 4.12 8.56
C LEU A 33 1.61 4.19 7.75
N GLY A 34 0.65 3.29 8.03
CA GLY A 34 -0.68 3.33 7.46
C GLY A 34 -1.43 4.60 7.83
N GLY A 35 -1.38 4.97 9.10
CA GLY A 35 -1.99 6.20 9.62
C GLY A 35 -1.42 7.46 8.97
N ILE A 36 -0.10 7.56 8.81
CA ILE A 36 0.57 8.70 8.18
C ILE A 36 0.09 8.88 6.73
N LEU A 37 0.06 7.80 5.93
CA LEU A 37 -0.46 7.87 4.56
C LEU A 37 -1.95 8.21 4.55
N GLY A 38 -2.72 7.58 5.43
CA GLY A 38 -4.16 7.79 5.57
C GLY A 38 -4.51 9.21 6.04
N LEU A 39 -3.70 9.84 6.88
CA LEU A 39 -3.89 11.22 7.31
C LEU A 39 -3.82 12.20 6.14
N ASN A 40 -2.87 12.02 5.22
CA ASN A 40 -2.82 12.81 3.98
C ASN A 40 -4.13 12.67 3.17
N ARG A 41 -4.70 11.47 3.14
CA ARG A 41 -5.97 11.20 2.44
C ARG A 41 -7.16 11.84 3.13
N GLU A 42 -7.18 11.81 4.47
CA GLU A 42 -8.23 12.42 5.28
C GLU A 42 -8.24 13.95 5.14
N ILE A 43 -7.06 14.58 5.21
CA ILE A 43 -6.91 16.04 4.98
C ILE A 43 -7.36 16.41 3.55
N ALA A 44 -7.12 15.54 2.57
CA ALA A 44 -7.57 15.74 1.19
C ALA A 44 -9.05 15.37 0.96
N LEU A 45 -9.83 15.06 2.01
CA LEU A 45 -11.24 14.70 1.97
C LEU A 45 -11.54 13.52 1.03
N LYS A 46 -10.68 12.49 1.05
CA LYS A 46 -10.85 11.26 0.24
C LYS A 46 -11.60 10.17 1.03
N PRO A 47 -12.28 9.23 0.34
CA PRO A 47 -13.17 8.24 0.98
C PRO A 47 -12.49 7.36 2.04
N ALA A 48 -11.22 7.00 1.87
CA ALA A 48 -10.45 6.23 2.84
C ALA A 48 -9.41 7.13 3.51
N GLY A 49 -9.53 7.31 4.83
CA GLY A 49 -8.67 8.16 5.64
C GLY A 49 -7.73 7.39 6.56
N LEU A 50 -7.35 8.02 7.68
CA LEU A 50 -6.38 7.54 8.67
C LEU A 50 -6.74 6.15 9.18
N ARG A 51 -7.96 5.94 9.65
CA ARG A 51 -8.39 4.68 10.25
C ARG A 51 -8.30 3.52 9.28
N THR A 52 -8.78 3.72 8.05
CA THR A 52 -8.80 2.68 7.02
C THR A 52 -7.38 2.23 6.67
N HIS A 53 -6.48 3.19 6.40
CA HIS A 53 -5.10 2.87 6.03
C HIS A 53 -4.32 2.24 7.19
N ALA A 54 -4.51 2.72 8.43
CA ALA A 54 -3.88 2.14 9.61
C ALA A 54 -4.31 0.69 9.83
N LEU A 55 -5.62 0.40 9.75
CA LEU A 55 -6.16 -0.94 9.94
C LEU A 55 -5.75 -1.90 8.82
N VAL A 56 -5.73 -1.45 7.57
CA VAL A 56 -5.28 -2.27 6.44
C VAL A 56 -3.81 -2.65 6.61
N SER A 57 -2.95 -1.70 6.94
CA SER A 57 -1.52 -1.96 7.17
C SER A 57 -1.28 -2.88 8.36
N LEU A 58 -1.97 -2.64 9.47
CA LEU A 58 -1.91 -3.47 10.68
C LEU A 58 -2.33 -4.91 10.39
N GLY A 59 -3.48 -5.10 9.73
CA GLY A 59 -4.00 -6.41 9.37
C GLY A 59 -3.05 -7.16 8.42
N ALA A 60 -2.51 -6.46 7.42
CA ALA A 60 -1.54 -7.03 6.49
C ALA A 60 -0.25 -7.48 7.20
N ALA A 61 0.25 -6.69 8.16
CA ALA A 61 1.42 -7.04 8.95
C ALA A 61 1.15 -8.28 9.83
N LEU A 62 0.01 -8.33 10.50
CA LEU A 62 -0.37 -9.47 11.35
C LEU A 62 -0.49 -10.77 10.53
N VAL A 63 -1.20 -10.73 9.41
CA VAL A 63 -1.37 -11.87 8.51
C VAL A 63 -0.03 -12.36 7.97
N THR A 64 0.88 -11.44 7.66
CA THR A 64 2.24 -11.78 7.20
C THR A 64 3.06 -12.45 8.30
N VAL A 65 3.06 -11.93 9.52
CA VAL A 65 3.74 -12.56 10.67
C VAL A 65 3.18 -13.96 10.93
N THR A 66 1.86 -14.12 10.87
CA THR A 66 1.20 -15.43 11.03
C THR A 66 1.64 -16.39 9.92
N GLY A 67 1.67 -15.94 8.66
CA GLY A 67 2.15 -16.76 7.54
C GLY A 67 3.61 -17.19 7.68
N LEU A 68 4.48 -16.32 8.20
CA LEU A 68 5.87 -16.66 8.51
C LEU A 68 5.97 -17.67 9.67
N ALA A 69 5.13 -17.53 10.70
CA ALA A 69 5.11 -18.49 11.82
C ALA A 69 4.72 -19.89 11.40
N LEU A 70 3.92 -20.07 10.35
CA LEU A 70 3.55 -21.35 9.79
C LEU A 70 4.70 -22.08 9.05
N MET A 71 5.82 -21.38 8.76
CA MET A 71 7.02 -22.01 8.17
C MET A 71 7.85 -22.80 9.19
N VAL A 72 7.64 -22.60 10.50
CA VAL A 72 8.45 -23.23 11.55
C VAL A 72 8.04 -24.71 11.70
N PRO A 73 9.01 -25.65 11.93
CA PRO A 73 8.71 -27.07 12.10
C PRO A 73 7.60 -27.34 13.15
N PRO A 74 6.72 -28.33 12.93
CA PRO A 74 6.93 -29.51 12.06
C PRO A 74 6.52 -29.33 10.60
N GLY A 75 5.94 -28.18 10.19
CA GLY A 75 5.34 -28.08 8.85
C GLY A 75 6.29 -27.76 7.69
N ASN A 76 7.40 -27.09 7.89
CA ASN A 76 8.40 -26.69 6.88
C ASN A 76 7.86 -26.26 5.50
N ASP A 77 6.64 -25.70 5.46
CA ASP A 77 6.02 -25.29 4.21
C ASP A 77 6.53 -23.90 3.79
N ILE A 78 7.61 -23.88 3.02
CA ILE A 78 8.21 -22.65 2.47
C ILE A 78 7.24 -21.90 1.55
N SER A 79 6.17 -22.53 1.06
CA SER A 79 5.19 -21.87 0.20
C SER A 79 4.09 -21.13 0.99
N ALA A 80 3.94 -21.40 2.30
CA ALA A 80 2.89 -20.82 3.12
C ALA A 80 2.85 -19.30 3.11
N PRO A 81 3.97 -18.54 3.28
CA PRO A 81 3.93 -17.09 3.23
C PRO A 81 3.51 -16.56 1.86
N GLY A 82 3.94 -17.19 0.78
CA GLY A 82 3.53 -16.82 -0.58
C GLY A 82 2.02 -16.91 -0.77
N ARG A 83 1.39 -18.00 -0.31
CA ARG A 83 -0.06 -18.19 -0.36
C ARG A 83 -0.81 -17.18 0.50
N VAL A 84 -0.28 -16.87 1.68
CA VAL A 84 -0.85 -15.88 2.59
C VAL A 84 -0.83 -14.49 1.94
N ILE A 85 0.31 -14.07 1.37
CA ILE A 85 0.45 -12.80 0.68
C ILE A 85 -0.47 -12.75 -0.54
N GLN A 86 -0.55 -13.82 -1.33
CA GLN A 86 -1.44 -13.90 -2.48
C GLN A 86 -2.91 -13.72 -2.09
N GLY A 87 -3.36 -14.40 -1.04
CA GLY A 87 -4.72 -14.26 -0.51
C GLY A 87 -5.01 -12.85 -0.01
N LEU A 88 -4.05 -12.22 0.67
CA LEU A 88 -4.16 -10.86 1.16
C LEU A 88 -4.29 -9.87 0.00
N ILE A 89 -3.44 -9.96 -1.02
CA ILE A 89 -3.48 -9.07 -2.21
C ILE A 89 -4.82 -9.21 -2.93
N ALA A 90 -5.35 -10.45 -3.07
CA ALA A 90 -6.67 -10.67 -3.65
C ALA A 90 -7.79 -10.00 -2.81
N GLY A 91 -7.74 -10.16 -1.48
CA GLY A 91 -8.70 -9.55 -0.55
C GLY A 91 -8.68 -8.02 -0.58
N ILE A 92 -7.50 -7.42 -0.68
CA ILE A 92 -7.34 -5.96 -0.81
C ILE A 92 -7.91 -5.45 -2.14
N GLY A 93 -7.87 -6.25 -3.21
CA GLY A 93 -8.52 -5.92 -4.47
C GLY A 93 -10.03 -5.70 -4.30
N PHE A 94 -10.69 -6.49 -3.45
CA PHE A 94 -12.11 -6.33 -3.13
C PHE A 94 -12.39 -5.01 -2.38
N ILE A 95 -11.59 -4.67 -1.37
CA ILE A 95 -11.70 -3.38 -0.64
C ILE A 95 -11.45 -2.21 -1.60
N GLY A 96 -10.43 -2.32 -2.45
CA GLY A 96 -10.11 -1.30 -3.46
C GLY A 96 -11.24 -1.06 -4.44
N SER A 97 -11.90 -2.13 -4.92
CA SER A 97 -13.04 -2.01 -5.84
C SER A 97 -14.23 -1.31 -5.19
N GLY A 98 -14.45 -1.52 -3.88
CA GLY A 98 -15.52 -0.87 -3.13
C GLY A 98 -15.36 0.65 -2.98
N VAL A 99 -14.16 1.17 -3.20
CA VAL A 99 -13.87 2.62 -3.13
C VAL A 99 -13.99 3.31 -4.49
N ILE A 100 -14.02 2.53 -5.59
CA ILE A 100 -14.15 3.05 -6.95
C ILE A 100 -15.64 3.28 -7.23
N LEU A 101 -16.00 4.55 -7.36
CA LEU A 101 -17.38 4.97 -7.61
C LEU A 101 -17.54 5.42 -9.06
N HIS A 102 -18.58 4.89 -9.72
CA HIS A 102 -19.05 5.40 -11.01
C HIS A 102 -20.13 6.45 -10.77
N ARG A 103 -19.88 7.68 -11.15
CA ARG A 103 -20.92 8.72 -11.20
C ARG A 103 -21.69 8.62 -12.50
N ARG A 104 -22.99 8.33 -12.41
CA ARG A 104 -23.88 8.21 -13.57
C ARG A 104 -24.05 9.52 -14.36
N ASP A 105 -23.94 10.66 -13.67
CA ASP A 105 -24.23 11.96 -14.27
C ASP A 105 -23.16 12.50 -15.21
N ASN A 106 -21.87 12.08 -15.06
CA ASN A 106 -20.77 12.65 -15.86
C ASN A 106 -19.80 11.61 -16.45
N TYR A 107 -20.12 10.30 -16.41
CA TYR A 107 -19.20 9.20 -16.80
C TYR A 107 -17.80 9.29 -16.16
N THR A 108 -17.69 9.94 -14.99
CA THR A 108 -16.43 10.09 -14.27
C THR A 108 -16.23 8.94 -13.30
N VAL A 109 -15.02 8.36 -13.29
CA VAL A 109 -14.61 7.34 -12.34
C VAL A 109 -13.82 8.02 -11.22
N GLU A 110 -14.34 7.98 -10.00
CA GLU A 110 -13.67 8.52 -8.82
C GLU A 110 -13.12 7.39 -7.95
N GLY A 111 -12.12 7.67 -7.11
CA GLY A 111 -11.59 6.71 -6.13
C GLY A 111 -10.41 5.86 -6.59
N LEU A 112 -9.97 5.93 -7.86
CA LEU A 112 -8.84 5.14 -8.37
C LEU A 112 -7.56 5.35 -7.55
N THR A 113 -7.19 6.61 -7.26
CA THR A 113 -6.02 6.92 -6.44
C THR A 113 -6.19 6.39 -5.01
N THR A 114 -7.41 6.45 -4.46
CA THR A 114 -7.69 5.90 -3.11
C THR A 114 -7.55 4.39 -3.10
N ALA A 115 -8.07 3.68 -4.10
CA ALA A 115 -7.89 2.25 -4.24
C ALA A 115 -6.40 1.87 -4.35
N ALA A 116 -5.63 2.63 -5.15
CA ALA A 116 -4.19 2.45 -5.28
C ALA A 116 -3.45 2.67 -3.93
N THR A 117 -3.83 3.67 -3.12
CA THR A 117 -3.21 3.89 -1.81
C THR A 117 -3.53 2.80 -0.80
N ILE A 118 -4.73 2.23 -0.84
CA ILE A 118 -5.10 1.06 -0.01
C ILE A 118 -4.23 -0.15 -0.38
N TRP A 119 -4.00 -0.36 -1.67
CA TRP A 119 -3.15 -1.45 -2.14
C TRP A 119 -1.68 -1.27 -1.71
N VAL A 120 -1.14 -0.07 -1.88
CA VAL A 120 0.24 0.27 -1.47
C VAL A 120 0.41 0.08 0.04
N ILE A 121 -0.54 0.54 0.85
CA ILE A 121 -0.39 0.44 2.31
C ILE A 121 -0.54 -1.00 2.82
N ALA A 122 -1.29 -1.85 2.13
CA ALA A 122 -1.32 -3.27 2.41
C ALA A 122 0.06 -3.91 2.15
N ALA A 123 0.70 -3.57 1.02
CA ALA A 123 2.06 -4.02 0.71
C ALA A 123 3.09 -3.52 1.74
N VAL A 124 2.95 -2.28 2.23
CA VAL A 124 3.76 -1.74 3.33
C VAL A 124 3.57 -2.57 4.60
N GLY A 125 2.33 -2.92 4.95
CA GLY A 125 2.03 -3.79 6.09
C GLY A 125 2.70 -5.17 5.96
N VAL A 126 2.61 -5.78 4.77
CA VAL A 126 3.32 -7.05 4.47
C VAL A 126 4.83 -6.90 4.71
N ALA A 127 5.43 -5.85 4.19
CA ALA A 127 6.87 -5.61 4.31
C ALA A 127 7.29 -5.38 5.77
N VAL A 128 6.52 -4.62 6.55
CA VAL A 128 6.77 -4.41 8.00
C VAL A 128 6.63 -5.72 8.76
N GLY A 129 5.59 -6.51 8.48
CA GLY A 129 5.38 -7.83 9.08
C GLY A 129 6.56 -8.77 8.80
N ALA A 130 7.10 -8.74 7.59
CA ALA A 130 8.31 -9.47 7.20
C ALA A 130 9.61 -8.94 7.80
N GLY A 131 9.59 -7.77 8.46
CA GLY A 131 10.79 -7.13 9.05
C GLY A 131 11.47 -6.10 8.16
N LEU A 132 10.95 -5.82 6.96
CA LEU A 132 11.52 -4.89 5.97
C LEU A 132 11.11 -3.43 6.27
N TRP A 133 11.27 -2.99 7.50
CA TRP A 133 10.79 -1.69 7.96
C TRP A 133 11.42 -0.49 7.22
N ARG A 134 12.71 -0.59 6.82
CA ARG A 134 13.40 0.47 6.08
C ARG A 134 12.77 0.70 4.70
N SER A 135 12.53 -0.38 3.96
CA SER A 135 11.86 -0.33 2.65
C SER A 135 10.45 0.22 2.78
N SER A 136 9.74 -0.14 3.84
CA SER A 136 8.39 0.34 4.14
C SER A 136 8.35 1.86 4.33
N ILE A 137 9.30 2.43 5.08
CA ILE A 137 9.42 3.89 5.25
C ILE A 137 9.66 4.58 3.90
N ILE A 138 10.60 4.04 3.09
CA ILE A 138 10.90 4.59 1.77
C ILE A 138 9.64 4.61 0.88
N VAL A 139 8.89 3.51 0.84
CA VAL A 139 7.66 3.42 0.04
C VAL A 139 6.62 4.43 0.50
N VAL A 140 6.43 4.61 1.82
CA VAL A 140 5.48 5.60 2.35
C VAL A 140 5.91 7.02 1.97
N VAL A 141 7.19 7.36 2.09
CA VAL A 141 7.72 8.69 1.70
C VAL A 141 7.49 8.94 0.22
N ILE A 142 7.84 7.99 -0.65
CA ILE A 142 7.61 8.11 -2.10
C ILE A 142 6.12 8.27 -2.40
N SER A 143 5.26 7.49 -1.75
CA SER A 143 3.81 7.57 -1.93
C SER A 143 3.26 8.94 -1.53
N LEU A 144 3.73 9.51 -0.42
CA LEU A 144 3.34 10.85 0.01
C LEU A 144 3.77 11.92 -1.00
N ILE A 145 5.00 11.82 -1.52
CA ILE A 145 5.48 12.73 -2.57
C ILE A 145 4.58 12.64 -3.80
N LEU A 146 4.27 11.43 -4.27
CA LEU A 146 3.39 11.22 -5.43
C LEU A 146 1.98 11.79 -5.19
N LEU A 147 1.42 11.64 -3.99
CA LEU A 147 0.10 12.16 -3.66
C LEU A 147 0.05 13.68 -3.58
N VAL A 148 1.11 14.30 -3.05
CA VAL A 148 1.19 15.76 -2.90
C VAL A 148 1.51 16.43 -4.25
N VAL A 149 2.43 15.86 -5.02
CA VAL A 149 2.90 16.46 -6.29
C VAL A 149 1.98 16.10 -7.45
N GLY A 150 1.41 14.89 -7.47
CA GLY A 150 0.57 14.41 -8.56
C GLY A 150 -0.68 15.27 -8.79
N GLY A 151 -1.37 15.67 -7.73
CA GLY A 151 -2.59 16.47 -7.85
C GLY A 151 -2.42 17.84 -8.54
N PRO A 152 -1.38 18.64 -8.22
CA PRO A 152 -1.05 19.85 -8.98
C PRO A 152 -0.69 19.58 -10.45
N ILE A 153 0.08 18.53 -10.72
CA ILE A 153 0.49 18.15 -12.08
C ILE A 153 -0.73 17.80 -12.94
N ASP A 154 -1.64 16.97 -12.43
CA ASP A 154 -2.87 16.59 -13.14
C ASP A 154 -3.69 17.84 -13.51
N ARG A 155 -3.84 18.76 -12.56
CA ARG A 155 -4.56 20.04 -12.81
C ARG A 155 -3.87 20.91 -13.86
N PHE A 156 -2.55 20.90 -13.87
CA PHE A 156 -1.76 21.64 -14.86
C PHE A 156 -1.95 21.04 -16.26
N ILE A 157 -1.83 19.74 -16.42
CA ILE A 157 -2.01 19.01 -17.70
C ILE A 157 -3.43 19.25 -18.24
N HIS A 158 -4.47 19.10 -17.41
CA HIS A 158 -5.85 19.31 -17.82
C HIS A 158 -6.17 20.74 -18.24
N ARG A 159 -5.44 21.74 -17.73
CA ARG A 159 -5.59 23.13 -18.17
C ARG A 159 -5.05 23.35 -19.58
N PHE A 160 -4.00 22.65 -19.98
CA PHE A 160 -3.45 22.75 -21.33
C PHE A 160 -4.33 22.03 -22.35
N SER A 161 -4.81 20.82 -22.05
CA SER A 161 -5.71 20.07 -22.93
C SER A 161 -6.99 20.84 -23.27
N LYS A 162 -7.63 21.48 -22.28
CA LYS A 162 -8.83 22.31 -22.53
C LYS A 162 -8.56 23.57 -23.37
N ARG A 163 -7.32 24.04 -23.47
CA ARG A 163 -6.97 25.20 -24.28
C ARG A 163 -6.87 24.83 -25.75
N ASP A 164 -6.35 23.64 -26.07
CA ASP A 164 -6.25 23.14 -27.44
C ASP A 164 -7.63 22.86 -28.05
N ASP A 165 -8.55 22.26 -27.31
CA ASP A 165 -9.91 22.00 -27.77
C ASP A 165 -10.68 23.29 -28.09
N ARG A 166 -10.43 24.40 -27.38
CA ARG A 166 -11.04 25.69 -27.67
C ARG A 166 -10.48 26.34 -28.94
N ASN A 167 -9.20 26.17 -29.23
CA ASN A 167 -8.61 26.73 -30.43
C ASN A 167 -9.12 26.00 -31.70
N GLN A 168 -9.29 24.68 -31.62
CA GLN A 168 -9.81 23.90 -32.74
C GLN A 168 -11.31 24.15 -33.01
N SER A 169 -12.09 24.47 -32.00
CA SER A 169 -13.52 24.81 -32.17
C SER A 169 -13.77 26.28 -32.57
N GLY A 170 -12.77 27.14 -32.50
CA GLY A 170 -12.84 28.56 -32.92
C GLY A 170 -12.49 28.85 -34.38
N GLU A 171 -11.79 27.94 -35.05
CA GLU A 171 -11.39 28.09 -36.48
C GLU A 171 -12.42 27.61 -37.49
N GLY A 172 -13.58 27.11 -37.05
CA GLY A 172 -14.66 26.58 -37.87
C GLY A 172 -15.86 27.54 -38.06
N ARG A 173 -15.69 28.86 -37.84
CA ARG A 173 -16.76 29.87 -38.14
C ARG A 173 -16.28 30.95 -39.04
#